data_17b48d447c5e62a1649eae73c2230d82
#
_entry.id   17b48d447c5e62a1649eae73c2230d82
#
_cell.length_a   1.000
_cell.length_b   1.000
_cell.length_c   1.000
_cell.angle_alpha   90.00
_cell.angle_beta   90.00
_cell.angle_gamma   90.00
#
_symmetry.space_group_name_H-M   'P 1'
#
loop_
_entity.id
_entity.type
_entity.pdbx_description
1 polymer ?
#
loop_
_entity_poly.entity_id
_entity_poly.type
_entity_poly.pdbx_seq_one_letter_code
_entity_poly.pdbx_strand_id
1 'polypeptide(L)' 'GDNLYLSDWKNGKVFKLNVANPGNQPELLKDGMQGSADIDITKDGKYLIIPEMKANRVVIHPLD' A
#
# COMPACT_ATOMS: atom_id res chain seq x y z
N GLY A 1 9.27 -2.99 -10.39
CA GLY A 1 8.81 -4.33 -10.52
C GLY A 1 7.42 -4.46 -11.11
N ASP A 2 6.91 -5.64 -11.03
CA ASP A 2 5.63 -5.98 -11.64
C ASP A 2 4.47 -5.85 -10.66
N ASN A 3 4.62 -5.08 -9.61
CA ASN A 3 3.59 -4.93 -8.59
C ASN A 3 2.99 -3.54 -8.64
N LEU A 4 1.67 -3.51 -8.49
CA LEU A 4 0.91 -2.28 -8.35
C LEU A 4 0.38 -2.22 -6.92
N TYR A 5 0.53 -1.09 -6.27
CA TYR A 5 0.06 -0.88 -4.90
C TYR A 5 -1.16 0.03 -4.93
N LEU A 6 -2.21 -0.41 -4.26
CA LEU A 6 -3.51 0.25 -4.27
C LEU A 6 -3.93 0.58 -2.84
N SER A 7 -4.41 1.79 -2.62
CA SER A 7 -4.98 2.12 -1.32
C SER A 7 -6.50 2.28 -1.45
N ASP A 8 -7.22 1.65 -0.53
CA ASP A 8 -8.64 1.83 -0.38
C ASP A 8 -8.84 2.81 0.77
N TRP A 9 -8.91 4.07 0.43
CA TRP A 9 -9.01 5.15 1.38
C TRP A 9 -10.24 5.01 2.29
N LYS A 10 -11.36 4.61 1.72
CA LYS A 10 -12.62 4.52 2.44
C LYS A 10 -12.61 3.42 3.50
N ASN A 11 -12.01 2.29 3.19
CA ASN A 11 -11.99 1.12 4.07
C ASN A 11 -10.68 0.96 4.83
N GLY A 12 -9.73 1.84 4.60
CA GLY A 12 -8.44 1.82 5.29
C GLY A 12 -7.56 0.64 4.93
N LYS A 13 -7.60 0.20 3.69
CA LYS A 13 -6.86 -0.99 3.25
C LYS A 13 -5.82 -0.62 2.20
N VAL A 14 -4.71 -1.36 2.21
CA VAL A 14 -3.66 -1.22 1.19
C VAL A 14 -3.40 -2.60 0.60
N PHE A 15 -3.41 -2.70 -0.71
CA PHE A 15 -3.27 -3.95 -1.45
C PHE A 15 -2.07 -3.92 -2.37
N LYS A 16 -1.54 -5.11 -2.65
CA LYS A 16 -0.54 -5.35 -3.69
C LYS A 16 -1.16 -6.23 -4.77
N LEU A 17 -1.03 -5.82 -6.03
CA LEU A 17 -1.48 -6.59 -7.17
C LEU A 17 -0.30 -6.86 -8.09
N ASN A 18 -0.06 -8.12 -8.42
CA ASN A 18 0.98 -8.48 -9.37
C ASN A 18 0.42 -8.35 -10.79
N VAL A 19 0.89 -7.34 -11.52
CA VAL A 19 0.37 -7.04 -12.86
C VAL A 19 0.85 -8.03 -13.93
N ALA A 20 1.90 -8.79 -13.63
CA ALA A 20 2.36 -9.84 -14.54
C ALA A 20 1.45 -11.08 -14.52
N ASN A 21 0.61 -11.21 -13.50
CA ASN A 21 -0.34 -12.31 -13.36
C ASN A 21 -1.73 -11.75 -13.12
N PRO A 22 -2.42 -11.25 -14.16
CA PRO A 22 -3.68 -10.54 -13.97
C PRO A 22 -4.81 -11.38 -13.39
N GLY A 23 -4.68 -12.69 -13.36
CA GLY A 23 -5.66 -13.56 -12.73
C GLY A 23 -5.52 -13.67 -11.22
N ASN A 24 -4.44 -13.13 -10.64
CA ASN A 24 -4.22 -13.20 -9.20
C ASN A 24 -5.10 -12.21 -8.46
N GLN A 25 -5.51 -12.60 -7.26
CA GLN A 25 -6.23 -11.70 -6.37
C GLN A 25 -5.27 -10.67 -5.75
N PRO A 26 -5.72 -9.43 -5.52
CA PRO A 26 -4.90 -8.47 -4.76
C PRO A 26 -4.59 -9.01 -3.37
N GLU A 27 -3.36 -8.80 -2.93
CA GLU A 27 -2.91 -9.20 -1.60
C GLU A 27 -3.11 -8.05 -0.63
N LEU A 28 -3.80 -8.30 0.48
CA LEU A 28 -3.97 -7.28 1.52
C LEU A 28 -2.67 -7.12 2.31
N LEU A 29 -2.07 -5.95 2.25
CA LEU A 29 -0.83 -5.65 2.97
C LEU A 29 -1.10 -5.01 4.33
N LYS A 30 -2.05 -4.08 4.38
CA LYS A 30 -2.41 -3.36 5.59
C LYS A 30 -3.91 -3.16 5.67
N ASP A 31 -4.41 -3.10 6.91
CA ASP A 31 -5.82 -2.84 7.20
C ASP A 31 -5.88 -1.88 8.38
N GLY A 32 -7.04 -1.28 8.60
CA GLY A 32 -7.25 -0.38 9.71
C GLY A 32 -6.50 0.94 9.59
N MET A 33 -6.07 1.31 8.38
CA MET A 33 -5.39 2.56 8.13
C MET A 33 -6.37 3.73 8.21
N GLN A 34 -5.92 4.85 8.72
CA GLN A 34 -6.78 6.01 8.96
C GLN A 34 -6.51 7.11 7.94
N GLY A 35 -7.30 7.10 6.87
CA GLY A 35 -7.18 8.09 5.83
C GLY A 35 -5.92 7.94 5.00
N SER A 36 -5.55 6.70 4.67
CA SER A 36 -4.42 6.45 3.78
C SER A 36 -4.77 6.95 2.38
N ALA A 37 -4.13 8.02 1.96
CA ALA A 37 -4.41 8.64 0.66
C ALA A 37 -3.33 8.25 -0.35
N ASP A 38 -2.30 9.06 -0.48
CA ASP A 38 -1.26 8.83 -1.47
C ASP A 38 -0.16 7.95 -0.89
N ILE A 39 -0.10 6.71 -1.35
CA ILE A 39 1.00 5.82 -0.96
C ILE A 39 2.16 6.00 -1.94
N ASP A 40 3.37 5.71 -1.48
CA ASP A 40 4.57 5.85 -2.27
C ASP A 40 5.54 4.73 -1.96
N ILE A 41 6.54 4.54 -2.81
CA ILE A 41 7.56 3.52 -2.65
C ILE A 41 8.92 4.21 -2.57
N THR A 42 9.78 3.76 -1.66
CA THR A 42 11.14 4.30 -1.60
C THR A 42 11.91 3.97 -2.87
N LYS A 43 12.95 4.77 -3.16
CA LYS A 43 13.71 4.64 -4.42
C LYS A 43 14.37 3.27 -4.57
N ASP A 44 14.72 2.64 -3.46
CA ASP A 44 15.32 1.30 -3.48
C ASP A 44 14.28 0.19 -3.62
N GLY A 45 13.00 0.52 -3.58
CA GLY A 45 11.91 -0.44 -3.70
C GLY A 45 11.70 -1.31 -2.48
N LYS A 46 12.28 -0.94 -1.33
CA LYS A 46 12.24 -1.79 -0.14
C LYS A 46 11.12 -1.46 0.82
N TYR A 47 10.56 -0.27 0.73
CA TYR A 47 9.54 0.17 1.68
C TYR A 47 8.39 0.87 0.99
N LEU A 48 7.19 0.61 1.49
CA LEU A 48 5.99 1.32 1.11
C LEU A 48 5.69 2.37 2.18
N ILE A 49 5.48 3.62 1.75
CA ILE A 49 5.20 4.74 2.64
C ILE A 49 3.71 5.03 2.58
N ILE A 50 3.05 4.93 3.73
CA ILE A 50 1.60 5.07 3.82
C ILE A 50 1.27 6.20 4.79
N PRO A 51 0.94 7.40 4.29
CA PRO A 51 0.51 8.48 5.18
C PRO A 51 -0.92 8.23 5.66
N GLU A 52 -1.11 8.23 6.96
CA GLU A 52 -2.43 8.15 7.58
C GLU A 52 -2.86 9.54 8.02
N MET A 53 -3.55 10.23 7.14
CA MET A 53 -3.87 11.65 7.34
C MET A 53 -4.75 11.87 8.56
N LYS A 54 -5.71 10.98 8.81
CA LYS A 54 -6.60 11.11 9.97
C LYS A 54 -5.91 10.82 11.29
N ALA A 55 -4.90 9.96 11.28
CA ALA A 55 -4.13 9.62 12.47
C ALA A 55 -2.91 10.51 12.64
N ASN A 56 -2.65 11.39 11.68
CA ASN A 56 -1.51 12.31 11.69
C ASN A 56 -0.18 11.60 11.88
N ARG A 57 0.00 10.52 11.10
CA ARG A 57 1.23 9.72 11.16
C ARG A 57 1.54 9.11 9.80
N VAL A 58 2.75 8.59 9.66
CA VAL A 58 3.21 7.88 8.46
C VAL A 58 3.61 6.46 8.86
N VAL A 59 3.12 5.49 8.13
CA VAL A 59 3.48 4.09 8.33
C VAL A 59 4.47 3.67 7.24
N ILE A 60 5.55 3.02 7.65
CA ILE A 60 6.55 2.44 6.73
C ILE A 60 6.38 0.93 6.76
N HIS A 61 6.01 0.36 5.62
CA HIS A 61 5.78 -1.07 5.49
C HIS A 61 6.90 -1.70 4.66
N PRO A 62 7.63 -2.68 5.20
CA PRO A 62 8.71 -3.31 4.43
C PRO A 62 8.16 -4.15 3.29
N LEU A 63 8.80 -4.01 2.12
CA LEU A 63 8.51 -4.80 0.93
C LEU A 63 9.72 -5.71 0.70
N ASP A 64 9.61 -6.95 0.96
CA ASP A 64 10.75 -7.85 0.77
C ASP A 64 10.74 -8.63 -0.53
#